data_0c5d7f2110f3ead552c75159089824d1
#
_entry.id   0c5d7f2110f3ead552c75159089824d1
#
_cell.length_a   1.000
_cell.length_b   1.000
_cell.length_c   1.000
_cell.angle_alpha   90.00
_cell.angle_beta   90.00
_cell.angle_gamma   90.00
#
_symmetry.space_group_name_H-M   'P 1'
#
loop_
_entity.id
_entity.type
_entity.pdbx_description
1 polymer ?
#
loop_
_entity_poly.entity_id
_entity_poly.type
_entity_poly.pdbx_seq_one_letter_code
_entity_poly.pdbx_strand_id
1 'polypeptide(L)'
;MSTRKPVPPGPLLVIGGIAVLLVLAFLWAAGWIGPKRINGGDVTRALEYNTGKKQPGFRRAHAKGLCLSGIFTANGAGSEVSTAQAFEPGTYPVIGRFSVAGGNPLATDGRNVFHSMALLLKTPDGQEWRMAMDHTPIFPVSSAAGFIALQRASRPDPATGKPDPAKMKALIAEYPSVKAFQDYLAEAVLPSSFANATYYAINAFTMTDSAGQTRFVRWQFTPEEPLSGLDKAHLDTLPRDALFREMIERTARRPSRWHLILTIANPGDRTDSATVAWSGPHRTIDAGVLTADKVMPEEIGACRDLNFDPTILPNGIGLSDDRLLATRSKVYSSSFERRAGEGPHPSAVGNDLAKDPSYKESAR
;
A
#
# COMPACT_ATOMS: atom_id res chain seq x y z
N MET A 1 24.93 67.98 22.22
CA MET A 1 25.11 66.55 22.48
C MET A 1 23.86 66.02 23.17
N SER A 2 23.07 65.24 22.47
CA SER A 2 21.84 64.63 23.04
C SER A 2 22.24 63.37 23.82
N THR A 3 22.14 63.44 25.15
CA THR A 3 22.35 62.28 26.03
C THR A 3 21.14 61.32 25.93
N ARG A 4 21.27 60.25 25.18
CA ARG A 4 20.25 59.16 25.18
C ARG A 4 20.17 58.59 26.60
N LYS A 5 18.98 58.67 27.21
CA LYS A 5 18.70 58.01 28.50
C LYS A 5 18.91 56.51 28.35
N PRO A 6 19.61 55.81 29.28
CA PRO A 6 19.77 54.41 29.25
C PRO A 6 18.41 53.70 29.29
N VAL A 7 18.20 52.72 28.40
CA VAL A 7 16.96 51.92 28.39
C VAL A 7 16.94 51.06 29.66
N PRO A 8 15.83 51.09 30.43
CA PRO A 8 15.75 50.29 31.64
C PRO A 8 15.87 48.78 31.30
N PRO A 9 16.54 47.95 32.11
CA PRO A 9 16.83 46.53 31.80
C PRO A 9 15.55 45.65 31.72
N GLY A 10 14.47 46.04 32.38
CA GLY A 10 13.24 45.26 32.43
C GLY A 10 12.62 44.97 31.05
N PRO A 11 12.38 45.97 30.20
CA PRO A 11 11.84 45.72 28.84
C PRO A 11 12.78 44.88 27.97
N LEU A 12 14.11 45.04 28.10
CA LEU A 12 15.05 44.24 27.34
C LEU A 12 15.05 42.78 27.76
N LEU A 13 14.89 42.47 29.04
CA LEU A 13 14.75 41.10 29.53
C LEU A 13 13.43 40.44 29.03
N VAL A 14 12.35 41.17 29.00
CA VAL A 14 11.06 40.68 28.45
C VAL A 14 11.18 40.40 26.96
N ILE A 15 11.73 41.31 26.16
CA ILE A 15 11.96 41.12 24.73
C ILE A 15 12.88 39.92 24.49
N GLY A 16 13.97 39.81 25.23
CA GLY A 16 14.90 38.67 25.17
C GLY A 16 14.21 37.34 25.50
N GLY A 17 13.38 37.32 26.55
CA GLY A 17 12.58 36.15 26.93
C GLY A 17 11.60 35.71 25.85
N ILE A 18 10.87 36.64 25.25
CA ILE A 18 9.96 36.38 24.15
C ILE A 18 10.72 35.83 22.92
N ALA A 19 11.84 36.42 22.55
CA ALA A 19 12.68 35.97 21.44
C ALA A 19 13.17 34.53 21.65
N VAL A 20 13.64 34.18 22.85
CA VAL A 20 14.04 32.82 23.22
C VAL A 20 12.88 31.84 23.11
N LEU A 21 11.69 32.19 23.64
CA LEU A 21 10.50 31.34 23.54
C LEU A 21 10.09 31.11 22.10
N LEU A 22 10.12 32.12 21.23
CA LEU A 22 9.84 31.98 19.81
C LEU A 22 10.86 31.07 19.11
N VAL A 23 12.15 31.22 19.41
CA VAL A 23 13.18 30.32 18.89
C VAL A 23 12.97 28.88 19.36
N LEU A 24 12.70 28.67 20.65
CA LEU A 24 12.43 27.33 21.18
C LEU A 24 11.14 26.73 20.54
N ALA A 25 10.08 27.52 20.38
CA ALA A 25 8.85 27.08 19.70
C ALA A 25 9.14 26.72 18.24
N PHE A 26 9.95 27.51 17.54
CA PHE A 26 10.38 27.20 16.17
C PHE A 26 11.21 25.92 16.11
N LEU A 27 12.21 25.77 16.99
CA LEU A 27 13.04 24.56 17.07
C LEU A 27 12.21 23.31 17.38
N TRP A 28 11.20 23.45 18.25
CA TRP A 28 10.26 22.38 18.54
C TRP A 28 9.35 22.06 17.34
N ALA A 29 8.78 23.07 16.70
CA ALA A 29 7.95 22.90 15.50
C ALA A 29 8.74 22.33 14.32
N ALA A 30 10.02 22.74 14.16
CA ALA A 30 10.95 22.20 13.17
C ALA A 30 11.44 20.77 13.51
N GLY A 31 11.12 20.25 14.70
CA GLY A 31 11.53 18.91 15.15
C GLY A 31 13.01 18.79 15.53
N TRP A 32 13.69 19.92 15.78
CA TRP A 32 15.10 19.96 16.21
C TRP A 32 15.25 19.69 17.71
N ILE A 33 14.24 20.07 18.48
CA ILE A 33 14.12 19.77 19.91
C ILE A 33 12.78 19.05 20.16
N GLY A 34 12.74 18.14 21.13
CA GLY A 34 11.58 17.32 21.46
C GLY A 34 11.66 15.88 20.93
N PRO A 35 10.59 15.08 21.09
CA PRO A 35 10.57 13.70 20.63
C PRO A 35 10.69 13.67 19.10
N LYS A 36 11.60 12.83 18.59
CA LYS A 36 11.82 12.66 17.17
C LYS A 36 10.54 12.15 16.48
N ARG A 37 9.96 12.96 15.60
CA ARG A 37 8.79 12.57 14.81
C ARG A 37 9.21 11.60 13.71
N ILE A 38 8.57 10.45 13.64
CA ILE A 38 8.78 9.48 12.57
C ILE A 38 8.26 10.08 11.26
N ASN A 39 9.09 10.07 10.23
CA ASN A 39 8.76 10.53 8.90
C ASN A 39 8.80 9.38 7.88
N GLY A 40 8.36 9.63 6.63
CA GLY A 40 8.36 8.62 5.56
C GLY A 40 9.76 8.07 5.25
N GLY A 41 10.80 8.91 5.37
CA GLY A 41 12.19 8.50 5.18
C GLY A 41 12.68 7.52 6.25
N ASP A 42 12.20 7.63 7.52
CA ASP A 42 12.55 6.67 8.58
C ASP A 42 11.99 5.29 8.27
N VAL A 43 10.74 5.22 7.82
CA VAL A 43 10.08 3.97 7.41
C VAL A 43 10.76 3.39 6.17
N THR A 44 11.06 4.22 5.18
CA THR A 44 11.77 3.80 3.97
C THR A 44 13.15 3.23 4.28
N ARG A 45 13.90 3.84 5.22
CA ARG A 45 15.17 3.28 5.71
C ARG A 45 15.01 1.95 6.43
N ALA A 46 13.91 1.76 7.16
CA ALA A 46 13.63 0.47 7.82
C ALA A 46 13.35 -0.64 6.79
N LEU A 47 12.65 -0.34 5.69
CA LEU A 47 12.46 -1.26 4.57
C LEU A 47 13.78 -1.62 3.89
N GLU A 48 14.63 -0.64 3.61
CA GLU A 48 15.98 -0.85 3.05
C GLU A 48 16.84 -1.69 4.00
N TYR A 49 16.77 -1.44 5.30
CA TYR A 49 17.47 -2.22 6.32
C TYR A 49 17.00 -3.68 6.33
N ASN A 50 15.70 -3.94 6.24
CA ASN A 50 15.15 -5.30 6.19
C ASN A 50 15.65 -6.05 4.95
N THR A 51 15.62 -5.41 3.78
CA THR A 51 16.09 -5.99 2.52
C THR A 51 17.59 -6.33 2.55
N GLY A 52 18.37 -5.64 3.37
CA GLY A 52 19.81 -5.87 3.56
C GLY A 52 20.70 -5.34 2.42
N LYS A 53 20.21 -5.32 1.18
CA LYS A 53 20.91 -4.80 0.01
C LYS A 53 20.04 -3.77 -0.69
N LYS A 54 20.60 -2.59 -0.98
CA LYS A 54 19.90 -1.57 -1.75
C LYS A 54 19.66 -2.06 -3.19
N GLN A 55 18.45 -1.86 -3.68
CA GLN A 55 18.04 -2.20 -5.04
C GLN A 55 17.67 -0.87 -5.76
N PRO A 56 18.62 -0.24 -6.47
CA PRO A 56 18.40 1.06 -7.12
C PRO A 56 17.26 0.99 -8.15
N GLY A 57 16.44 2.03 -8.19
CA GLY A 57 15.31 2.14 -9.10
C GLY A 57 14.07 1.35 -8.68
N PHE A 58 14.19 0.29 -7.87
CA PHE A 58 13.07 -0.51 -7.42
C PHE A 58 12.31 0.10 -6.24
N ARG A 59 11.04 -0.29 -6.08
CA ARG A 59 10.25 0.03 -4.89
C ARG A 59 10.90 -0.56 -3.64
N ARG A 60 10.81 0.17 -2.51
CA ARG A 60 11.41 -0.29 -1.23
C ARG A 60 10.60 -1.41 -0.56
N ALA A 61 9.31 -1.50 -0.89
CA ALA A 61 8.46 -2.65 -0.62
C ALA A 61 7.78 -3.06 -1.93
N HIS A 62 7.38 -4.31 -2.05
CA HIS A 62 6.78 -4.81 -3.28
C HIS A 62 7.67 -4.59 -4.51
N ALA A 63 8.98 -4.84 -4.37
CA ALA A 63 9.96 -4.57 -5.42
C ALA A 63 9.74 -5.41 -6.67
N LYS A 64 9.32 -6.67 -6.50
CA LYS A 64 9.00 -7.61 -7.59
C LYS A 64 7.55 -7.42 -8.02
N GLY A 65 7.31 -7.13 -9.29
CA GLY A 65 5.96 -6.89 -9.80
C GLY A 65 5.82 -6.98 -11.30
N LEU A 66 4.57 -6.93 -11.73
CA LEU A 66 4.11 -7.02 -13.11
C LEU A 66 3.01 -5.97 -13.31
N CYS A 67 3.10 -5.16 -14.36
CA CYS A 67 2.03 -4.23 -14.70
C CYS A 67 0.80 -4.97 -15.19
N LEU A 68 -0.39 -4.42 -14.89
CA LEU A 68 -1.64 -4.81 -15.50
C LEU A 68 -2.31 -3.60 -16.15
N SER A 69 -3.07 -3.82 -17.19
CA SER A 69 -4.07 -2.90 -17.74
C SER A 69 -5.40 -3.62 -17.87
N GLY A 70 -6.47 -2.86 -17.92
CA GLY A 70 -7.82 -3.39 -18.00
C GLY A 70 -8.86 -2.29 -17.86
N ILE A 71 -10.07 -2.72 -17.57
CA ILE A 71 -11.25 -1.86 -17.48
C ILE A 71 -12.00 -2.17 -16.18
N PHE A 72 -12.41 -1.13 -15.47
CA PHE A 72 -13.42 -1.26 -14.42
C PHE A 72 -14.78 -0.88 -15.01
N THR A 73 -15.74 -1.80 -14.94
CA THR A 73 -17.13 -1.59 -15.35
C THR A 73 -17.97 -1.37 -14.10
N ALA A 74 -18.34 -0.13 -13.85
CA ALA A 74 -19.23 0.24 -12.75
C ALA A 74 -20.69 -0.05 -13.12
N ASN A 75 -21.45 -0.63 -12.20
CA ASN A 75 -22.87 -0.97 -12.39
C ASN A 75 -23.84 0.07 -11.83
N GLY A 76 -23.33 1.14 -11.18
CA GLY A 76 -24.12 2.20 -10.59
C GLY A 76 -24.47 2.00 -9.11
N ALA A 77 -24.36 0.78 -8.57
CA ALA A 77 -24.78 0.52 -7.19
C ALA A 77 -23.93 1.25 -6.15
N GLY A 78 -22.65 1.52 -6.44
CA GLY A 78 -21.78 2.27 -5.54
C GLY A 78 -22.19 3.72 -5.32
N SER A 79 -22.98 4.31 -6.23
CA SER A 79 -23.54 5.67 -6.08
C SER A 79 -24.53 5.80 -4.91
N GLU A 80 -24.98 4.70 -4.35
CA GLU A 80 -25.79 4.68 -3.14
C GLU A 80 -25.03 5.20 -1.90
N VAL A 81 -23.71 5.08 -1.89
CA VAL A 81 -22.87 5.44 -0.74
C VAL A 81 -21.82 6.50 -1.04
N SER A 82 -21.61 6.84 -2.31
CA SER A 82 -20.58 7.81 -2.70
C SER A 82 -20.97 8.59 -3.97
N THR A 83 -20.65 9.88 -3.99
CA THR A 83 -20.77 10.74 -5.19
C THR A 83 -19.59 10.59 -6.16
N ALA A 84 -18.65 9.68 -5.90
CA ALA A 84 -17.50 9.49 -6.78
C ALA A 84 -17.94 9.01 -8.17
N GLN A 85 -17.48 9.69 -9.22
CA GLN A 85 -17.82 9.36 -10.61
C GLN A 85 -17.43 7.93 -10.98
N ALA A 86 -16.44 7.37 -10.30
CA ALA A 86 -16.03 5.97 -10.46
C ALA A 86 -17.17 4.95 -10.19
N PHE A 87 -18.26 5.35 -9.55
CA PHE A 87 -19.42 4.52 -9.30
C PHE A 87 -20.61 4.79 -10.23
N GLU A 88 -20.54 5.82 -11.07
CA GLU A 88 -21.54 6.02 -12.11
C GLU A 88 -21.49 4.86 -13.13
N PRO A 89 -22.64 4.41 -13.67
CA PRO A 89 -22.64 3.38 -14.68
C PRO A 89 -21.74 3.72 -15.86
N GLY A 90 -20.77 2.87 -16.16
CA GLY A 90 -19.81 3.14 -17.23
C GLY A 90 -18.56 2.26 -17.15
N THR A 91 -17.65 2.53 -18.06
CA THR A 91 -16.36 1.83 -18.16
C THR A 91 -15.20 2.81 -17.97
N TYR A 92 -14.27 2.45 -17.11
CA TYR A 92 -13.15 3.28 -16.72
C TYR A 92 -11.83 2.54 -16.96
N PRO A 93 -10.85 3.14 -17.66
CA PRO A 93 -9.56 2.52 -17.87
C PRO A 93 -8.81 2.38 -16.53
N VAL A 94 -8.13 1.25 -16.38
CA VAL A 94 -7.34 0.93 -15.19
C VAL A 94 -5.92 0.61 -15.58
N ILE A 95 -4.98 1.24 -14.89
CA ILE A 95 -3.57 0.83 -14.86
C ILE A 95 -3.30 0.27 -13.48
N GLY A 96 -2.70 -0.90 -13.41
CA GLY A 96 -2.42 -1.50 -12.11
C GLY A 96 -1.12 -2.29 -12.09
N ARG A 97 -0.91 -2.96 -10.96
CA ARG A 97 0.29 -3.72 -10.71
C ARG A 97 0.00 -4.88 -9.77
N PHE A 98 0.36 -6.08 -10.18
CA PHE A 98 0.53 -7.22 -9.26
C PHE A 98 1.93 -7.20 -8.65
N SER A 99 2.04 -7.61 -7.40
CA SER A 99 3.33 -7.69 -6.72
C SER A 99 3.29 -8.67 -5.54
N VAL A 100 4.47 -9.04 -5.09
CA VAL A 100 4.66 -9.76 -3.84
C VAL A 100 5.38 -8.85 -2.84
N ALA A 101 5.24 -9.11 -1.53
CA ALA A 101 5.86 -8.31 -0.49
C ALA A 101 7.40 -8.35 -0.57
N GLY A 102 8.04 -7.40 0.11
CA GLY A 102 9.50 -7.31 0.25
C GLY A 102 10.18 -6.38 -0.75
N GLY A 103 11.41 -6.01 -0.41
CA GLY A 103 12.24 -5.08 -1.18
C GLY A 103 13.25 -5.76 -2.12
N ASN A 104 13.25 -7.10 -2.20
CA ASN A 104 14.15 -7.84 -3.09
C ASN A 104 13.42 -8.24 -4.39
N PRO A 105 13.74 -7.61 -5.54
CA PRO A 105 13.10 -7.93 -6.82
C PRO A 105 13.46 -9.33 -7.36
N LEU A 106 14.53 -9.94 -6.84
CA LEU A 106 15.01 -11.27 -7.25
C LEU A 106 14.59 -12.39 -6.29
N ALA A 107 13.72 -12.08 -5.31
CA ALA A 107 13.23 -13.11 -4.39
C ALA A 107 12.40 -14.18 -5.12
N THR A 108 12.46 -15.41 -4.64
CA THR A 108 11.60 -16.50 -5.12
C THR A 108 10.17 -16.28 -4.65
N ASP A 109 9.20 -16.62 -5.49
CA ASP A 109 7.77 -16.42 -5.16
C ASP A 109 7.35 -17.25 -3.94
N GLY A 110 7.87 -18.46 -3.77
CA GLY A 110 7.58 -19.31 -2.64
C GLY A 110 8.00 -18.74 -1.27
N ARG A 111 8.94 -17.79 -1.24
CA ARG A 111 9.34 -17.09 -0.01
C ARG A 111 8.54 -15.79 0.23
N ASN A 112 7.83 -15.32 -0.78
CA ASN A 112 7.09 -14.05 -0.77
C ASN A 112 5.66 -14.23 -1.27
N VAL A 113 4.95 -15.14 -0.67
CA VAL A 113 3.58 -15.51 -1.03
C VAL A 113 2.51 -14.46 -0.66
N PHE A 114 2.93 -13.29 -0.22
CA PHE A 114 2.03 -12.19 0.11
C PHE A 114 1.67 -11.40 -1.15
N HIS A 115 0.50 -11.70 -1.71
CA HIS A 115 0.02 -11.11 -2.95
C HIS A 115 -0.56 -9.72 -2.73
N SER A 116 -0.24 -8.80 -3.63
CA SER A 116 -0.78 -7.44 -3.60
C SER A 116 -1.20 -7.01 -4.99
N MET A 117 -2.25 -6.21 -5.04
CA MET A 117 -2.74 -5.53 -6.24
C MET A 117 -2.84 -4.03 -5.97
N ALA A 118 -2.25 -3.23 -6.84
CA ALA A 118 -2.40 -1.79 -6.83
C ALA A 118 -3.07 -1.34 -8.12
N LEU A 119 -3.99 -0.37 -8.04
CA LEU A 119 -4.77 0.13 -9.16
C LEU A 119 -4.76 1.66 -9.19
N LEU A 120 -4.76 2.21 -10.38
CA LEU A 120 -5.10 3.58 -10.70
C LEU A 120 -6.29 3.55 -11.66
N LEU A 121 -7.42 4.07 -11.23
CA LEU A 121 -8.60 4.31 -12.02
C LEU A 121 -8.71 5.80 -12.29
N LYS A 122 -8.86 6.20 -13.54
CA LYS A 122 -9.09 7.58 -13.96
C LYS A 122 -10.53 7.76 -14.41
N THR A 123 -11.16 8.80 -13.91
CA THR A 123 -12.52 9.17 -14.28
C THR A 123 -12.53 10.26 -15.36
N PRO A 124 -13.60 10.41 -16.15
CA PRO A 124 -13.70 11.43 -17.20
C PRO A 124 -13.56 12.87 -16.71
N ASP A 125 -13.89 13.15 -15.45
CA ASP A 125 -13.69 14.45 -14.79
C ASP A 125 -12.22 14.72 -14.42
N GLY A 126 -11.32 13.81 -14.75
CA GLY A 126 -9.88 13.93 -14.51
C GLY A 126 -9.42 13.54 -13.11
N GLN A 127 -10.32 13.07 -12.27
CA GLN A 127 -9.95 12.61 -10.93
C GLN A 127 -9.32 11.20 -10.99
N GLU A 128 -8.58 10.88 -9.95
CA GLU A 128 -7.89 9.60 -9.83
C GLU A 128 -8.32 8.89 -8.54
N TRP A 129 -8.57 7.60 -8.65
CA TRP A 129 -8.70 6.71 -7.49
C TRP A 129 -7.51 5.75 -7.48
N ARG A 130 -6.61 5.94 -6.53
CA ARG A 130 -5.46 5.07 -6.35
C ARG A 130 -5.69 4.11 -5.19
N MET A 131 -5.49 2.84 -5.45
CA MET A 131 -5.70 1.76 -4.50
C MET A 131 -4.42 0.95 -4.36
N ALA A 132 -4.10 0.54 -3.13
CA ALA A 132 -3.01 -0.37 -2.84
C ALA A 132 -3.50 -1.37 -1.79
N MET A 133 -3.65 -2.61 -2.21
CA MET A 133 -4.40 -3.67 -1.54
C MET A 133 -3.56 -4.92 -1.39
N ASP A 134 -3.84 -5.69 -0.36
CA ASP A 134 -3.19 -6.95 -0.05
C ASP A 134 -4.21 -8.09 0.04
N HIS A 135 -3.77 -9.33 -0.13
CA HIS A 135 -4.65 -10.51 -0.06
C HIS A 135 -5.05 -10.88 1.37
N THR A 136 -4.66 -10.11 2.37
CA THR A 136 -5.04 -10.31 3.77
C THR A 136 -5.97 -9.19 4.24
N PRO A 137 -7.03 -9.48 5.00
CA PRO A 137 -7.99 -8.47 5.46
C PRO A 137 -7.49 -7.63 6.63
N ILE A 138 -6.34 -7.99 7.20
CA ILE A 138 -5.72 -7.30 8.33
C ILE A 138 -4.24 -7.04 8.07
N PHE A 139 -3.68 -6.09 8.82
CA PHE A 139 -2.28 -5.71 8.77
C PHE A 139 -1.61 -5.94 10.13
N PRO A 140 -0.31 -6.28 10.21
CA PRO A 140 0.32 -6.67 11.47
C PRO A 140 0.46 -5.54 12.50
N VAL A 141 0.42 -4.27 12.09
CA VAL A 141 0.63 -3.11 12.98
C VAL A 141 -0.24 -1.93 12.56
N SER A 142 -0.58 -1.04 13.52
CA SER A 142 -1.42 0.15 13.28
C SER A 142 -0.65 1.47 13.32
N SER A 143 0.69 1.44 13.35
CA SER A 143 1.50 2.66 13.47
C SER A 143 2.82 2.58 12.72
N ALA A 144 3.38 3.76 12.38
CA ALA A 144 4.70 3.88 11.79
C ALA A 144 5.81 3.29 12.69
N ALA A 145 5.71 3.49 14.00
CA ALA A 145 6.67 2.94 14.96
C ALA A 145 6.64 1.41 14.96
N GLY A 146 5.45 0.83 15.04
CA GLY A 146 5.25 -0.62 14.96
C GLY A 146 5.76 -1.19 13.64
N PHE A 147 5.53 -0.48 12.51
CA PHE A 147 6.03 -0.93 11.22
C PHE A 147 7.57 -0.93 11.13
N ILE A 148 8.22 0.12 11.67
CA ILE A 148 9.69 0.17 11.76
C ILE A 148 10.23 -0.96 12.65
N ALA A 149 9.58 -1.20 13.80
CA ALA A 149 9.94 -2.28 14.70
C ALA A 149 9.79 -3.66 14.01
N LEU A 150 8.68 -3.87 13.29
CA LEU A 150 8.44 -5.07 12.49
C LEU A 150 9.53 -5.27 11.43
N GLN A 151 9.87 -4.24 10.64
CA GLN A 151 10.91 -4.35 9.62
C GLN A 151 12.28 -4.70 10.21
N ARG A 152 12.60 -4.16 11.39
CA ARG A 152 13.86 -4.46 12.09
C ARG A 152 13.91 -5.87 12.65
N ALA A 153 12.81 -6.33 13.27
CA ALA A 153 12.72 -7.66 13.86
C ALA A 153 12.64 -8.77 12.80
N SER A 154 11.98 -8.49 11.67
CA SER A 154 11.81 -9.44 10.55
C SER A 154 13.03 -9.54 9.64
N ARG A 155 14.08 -8.75 9.86
CA ARG A 155 15.30 -8.85 9.05
C ARG A 155 15.91 -10.24 9.18
N PRO A 156 16.13 -10.96 8.06
CA PRO A 156 16.78 -12.25 8.11
C PRO A 156 18.22 -12.14 8.63
N ASP A 157 18.59 -13.02 9.54
CA ASP A 157 19.97 -13.21 9.95
C ASP A 157 20.78 -13.79 8.75
N PRO A 158 21.94 -13.22 8.40
CA PRO A 158 22.73 -13.68 7.26
C PRO A 158 23.17 -15.16 7.34
N ALA A 159 23.32 -15.69 8.56
CA ALA A 159 23.79 -17.07 8.75
C ALA A 159 22.65 -18.10 8.61
N THR A 160 21.43 -17.73 9.03
CA THR A 160 20.29 -18.66 9.08
C THR A 160 19.25 -18.40 7.98
N GLY A 161 19.26 -17.20 7.37
CA GLY A 161 18.23 -16.73 6.45
C GLY A 161 16.87 -16.51 7.09
N LYS A 162 16.75 -16.59 8.43
CA LYS A 162 15.50 -16.43 9.19
C LYS A 162 15.60 -15.27 10.17
N PRO A 163 14.47 -14.62 10.53
CA PRO A 163 14.45 -13.64 11.60
C PRO A 163 14.92 -14.20 12.94
N ASP A 164 15.54 -13.34 13.75
CA ASP A 164 15.96 -13.67 15.11
C ASP A 164 14.72 -13.92 16.00
N PRO A 165 14.55 -15.12 16.59
CA PRO A 165 13.39 -15.45 17.42
C PRO A 165 13.23 -14.56 18.65
N ALA A 166 14.34 -14.10 19.27
CA ALA A 166 14.29 -13.24 20.44
C ALA A 166 13.75 -11.85 20.08
N LYS A 167 14.17 -11.28 18.94
CA LYS A 167 13.64 -10.02 18.43
C LYS A 167 12.16 -10.13 18.06
N MET A 168 11.76 -11.22 17.44
CA MET A 168 10.35 -11.47 17.11
C MET A 168 9.50 -11.63 18.37
N LYS A 169 9.98 -12.32 19.40
CA LYS A 169 9.30 -12.42 20.69
C LYS A 169 9.11 -11.06 21.36
N ALA A 170 10.15 -10.22 21.37
CA ALA A 170 10.08 -8.87 21.92
C ALA A 170 9.09 -7.98 21.14
N LEU A 171 9.10 -8.07 19.80
CA LEU A 171 8.15 -7.36 18.95
C LEU A 171 6.70 -7.76 19.26
N ILE A 172 6.42 -9.04 19.38
CA ILE A 172 5.06 -9.56 19.69
C ILE A 172 4.59 -9.08 21.07
N ALA A 173 5.49 -9.02 22.06
CA ALA A 173 5.17 -8.48 23.39
C ALA A 173 4.78 -7.00 23.35
N GLU A 174 5.43 -6.20 22.50
CA GLU A 174 5.13 -4.77 22.32
C GLU A 174 3.92 -4.53 21.40
N TYR A 175 3.77 -5.35 20.34
CA TYR A 175 2.71 -5.26 19.34
C TYR A 175 1.97 -6.59 19.19
N PRO A 176 0.99 -6.91 20.07
CA PRO A 176 0.27 -8.21 20.04
C PRO A 176 -0.46 -8.50 18.72
N SER A 177 -0.82 -7.45 17.95
CA SER A 177 -1.42 -7.58 16.62
C SER A 177 -0.52 -8.32 15.62
N VAL A 178 0.79 -8.33 15.83
CA VAL A 178 1.74 -9.11 15.01
C VAL A 178 1.48 -10.61 15.19
N LYS A 179 1.20 -11.07 16.41
CA LYS A 179 0.85 -12.48 16.68
C LYS A 179 -0.49 -12.84 16.02
N ALA A 180 -1.51 -12.00 16.16
CA ALA A 180 -2.81 -12.21 15.53
C ALA A 180 -2.69 -12.30 14.00
N PHE A 181 -1.84 -11.48 13.39
CA PHE A 181 -1.56 -11.54 11.95
C PHE A 181 -0.82 -12.84 11.56
N GLN A 182 0.14 -13.30 12.37
CA GLN A 182 0.83 -14.57 12.14
C GLN A 182 -0.11 -15.76 12.23
N ASP A 183 -1.02 -15.76 13.22
CA ASP A 183 -2.03 -16.80 13.40
C ASP A 183 -2.98 -16.86 12.22
N TYR A 184 -3.45 -15.70 11.76
CA TYR A 184 -4.24 -15.60 10.54
C TYR A 184 -3.51 -16.23 9.33
N LEU A 185 -2.24 -15.87 9.08
CA LEU A 185 -1.46 -16.41 7.97
C LEU A 185 -1.22 -17.92 8.08
N ALA A 186 -1.11 -18.46 9.30
CA ALA A 186 -0.92 -19.89 9.51
C ALA A 186 -2.14 -20.70 9.04
N GLU A 187 -3.35 -20.17 9.27
CA GLU A 187 -4.62 -20.81 8.96
C GLU A 187 -5.11 -20.50 7.54
N ALA A 188 -4.83 -19.29 7.03
CA ALA A 188 -5.32 -18.83 5.74
C ALA A 188 -4.84 -19.74 4.58
N VAL A 189 -5.72 -19.96 3.64
CA VAL A 189 -5.37 -20.53 2.33
C VAL A 189 -4.54 -19.50 1.57
N LEU A 190 -3.37 -19.92 1.13
CA LEU A 190 -2.48 -19.11 0.33
C LEU A 190 -2.88 -19.20 -1.13
N PRO A 191 -3.35 -18.12 -1.79
CA PRO A 191 -3.82 -18.20 -3.16
C PRO A 191 -2.75 -18.74 -4.10
N SER A 192 -3.13 -19.61 -5.02
CA SER A 192 -2.20 -20.22 -5.99
C SER A 192 -1.88 -19.32 -7.18
N SER A 193 -2.60 -18.21 -7.33
CA SER A 193 -2.46 -17.23 -8.42
C SER A 193 -2.83 -15.84 -7.93
N PHE A 194 -2.32 -14.81 -8.62
CA PHE A 194 -2.85 -13.46 -8.46
C PHE A 194 -4.33 -13.37 -8.86
N ALA A 195 -4.78 -14.19 -9.81
CA ALA A 195 -6.13 -14.18 -10.36
C ALA A 195 -7.20 -14.72 -9.40
N ASN A 196 -6.85 -15.56 -8.44
CA ASN A 196 -7.78 -16.15 -7.48
C ASN A 196 -7.63 -15.59 -6.05
N ALA A 197 -6.85 -14.52 -5.89
CA ALA A 197 -6.70 -13.81 -4.63
C ALA A 197 -7.76 -12.73 -4.47
N THR A 198 -8.37 -12.65 -3.28
CA THR A 198 -9.13 -11.48 -2.86
C THR A 198 -8.16 -10.40 -2.40
N TYR A 199 -8.37 -9.16 -2.83
CA TYR A 199 -7.52 -8.02 -2.48
C TYR A 199 -8.28 -7.02 -1.63
N TYR A 200 -7.81 -6.78 -0.41
CA TYR A 200 -8.44 -5.94 0.60
C TYR A 200 -7.78 -4.57 0.69
N ALA A 201 -8.56 -3.51 0.82
CA ALA A 201 -8.06 -2.15 1.08
C ALA A 201 -7.35 -2.02 2.43
N ILE A 202 -7.60 -2.94 3.35
CA ILE A 202 -7.07 -3.03 4.73
C ILE A 202 -7.59 -1.90 5.62
N ASN A 203 -7.35 -0.64 5.23
CA ASN A 203 -7.82 0.54 5.95
C ASN A 203 -9.32 0.79 5.71
N ALA A 204 -9.97 1.46 6.64
CA ALA A 204 -11.27 2.05 6.40
C ALA A 204 -11.11 3.41 5.71
N PHE A 205 -12.13 3.77 4.95
CA PHE A 205 -12.27 5.06 4.26
C PHE A 205 -13.66 5.62 4.55
N THR A 206 -13.88 6.88 4.27
CA THR A 206 -15.22 7.47 4.30
C THR A 206 -15.77 7.56 2.89
N MET A 207 -17.07 7.33 2.74
CA MET A 207 -17.81 7.57 1.50
C MET A 207 -19.01 8.44 1.79
N THR A 208 -19.23 9.46 0.96
CA THR A 208 -20.31 10.45 1.12
C THR A 208 -21.23 10.39 -0.07
N ASP A 209 -22.52 10.11 0.18
CA ASP A 209 -23.57 10.04 -0.84
C ASP A 209 -24.09 11.43 -1.27
N SER A 210 -25.01 11.45 -2.25
CA SER A 210 -25.61 12.69 -2.77
C SER A 210 -26.47 13.44 -1.76
N ALA A 211 -26.92 12.78 -0.69
CA ALA A 211 -27.63 13.42 0.43
C ALA A 211 -26.67 14.01 1.48
N GLY A 212 -25.36 13.89 1.29
CA GLY A 212 -24.32 14.32 2.24
C GLY A 212 -24.09 13.35 3.40
N GLN A 213 -24.70 12.17 3.38
CA GLN A 213 -24.50 11.17 4.43
C GLN A 213 -23.15 10.47 4.23
N THR A 214 -22.30 10.55 5.27
CA THR A 214 -20.98 9.91 5.27
C THR A 214 -21.01 8.61 6.06
N ARG A 215 -20.40 7.55 5.51
CA ARG A 215 -20.26 6.24 6.11
C ARG A 215 -18.83 5.77 6.04
N PHE A 216 -18.39 4.99 7.02
CA PHE A 216 -17.13 4.27 6.91
C PHE A 216 -17.33 3.02 6.06
N VAL A 217 -16.39 2.78 5.16
CA VAL A 217 -16.41 1.68 4.19
C VAL A 217 -15.02 1.06 4.10
N ARG A 218 -14.98 -0.26 3.99
CA ARG A 218 -13.84 -0.98 3.45
C ARG A 218 -14.23 -1.57 2.12
N TRP A 219 -13.29 -1.72 1.21
CA TRP A 219 -13.56 -2.42 -0.05
C TRP A 219 -12.59 -3.57 -0.26
N GLN A 220 -13.02 -4.49 -1.09
CA GLN A 220 -12.21 -5.59 -1.58
C GLN A 220 -12.54 -5.88 -3.03
N PHE A 221 -11.56 -6.41 -3.74
CA PHE A 221 -11.77 -7.02 -5.05
C PHE A 221 -11.80 -8.54 -4.87
N THR A 222 -12.99 -9.12 -5.06
CA THR A 222 -13.25 -10.56 -4.91
C THR A 222 -13.18 -11.22 -6.29
N PRO A 223 -12.30 -12.22 -6.51
CA PRO A 223 -12.12 -12.84 -7.82
C PRO A 223 -13.34 -13.66 -8.25
N GLU A 224 -13.60 -13.72 -9.56
CA GLU A 224 -14.53 -14.71 -10.15
C GLU A 224 -13.90 -16.12 -10.18
N GLU A 225 -12.56 -16.21 -10.19
CA GLU A 225 -11.85 -17.48 -10.13
C GLU A 225 -11.98 -18.11 -8.74
N PRO A 226 -12.34 -19.39 -8.65
CA PRO A 226 -12.42 -20.10 -7.39
C PRO A 226 -11.08 -20.10 -6.65
N LEU A 227 -11.11 -19.89 -5.34
CA LEU A 227 -9.92 -19.98 -4.52
C LEU A 227 -9.33 -21.39 -4.57
N SER A 228 -8.10 -21.49 -5.03
CA SER A 228 -7.25 -22.67 -4.90
C SER A 228 -5.97 -22.27 -4.19
N GLY A 229 -5.43 -23.17 -3.36
CA GLY A 229 -4.28 -22.87 -2.52
C GLY A 229 -2.98 -23.40 -3.09
N LEU A 230 -1.89 -22.68 -2.80
CA LEU A 230 -0.53 -23.23 -2.91
C LEU A 230 -0.31 -24.27 -1.82
N ASP A 231 0.36 -25.35 -2.16
CA ASP A 231 0.82 -26.31 -1.17
C ASP A 231 1.98 -25.71 -0.36
N LYS A 232 1.70 -25.41 0.91
CA LYS A 232 2.69 -24.81 1.83
C LYS A 232 3.94 -25.68 2.01
N ALA A 233 3.84 -27.01 1.83
CA ALA A 233 4.98 -27.93 1.95
C ALA A 233 5.94 -27.81 0.76
N HIS A 234 5.50 -27.29 -0.38
CA HIS A 234 6.30 -27.21 -1.60
C HIS A 234 6.66 -25.77 -2.01
N LEU A 235 6.45 -24.79 -1.14
CA LEU A 235 6.75 -23.38 -1.45
C LEU A 235 8.23 -23.15 -1.81
N ASP A 236 9.14 -23.82 -1.11
CA ASP A 236 10.58 -23.68 -1.36
C ASP A 236 11.03 -24.29 -2.71
N THR A 237 10.20 -25.12 -3.33
CA THR A 237 10.47 -25.75 -4.64
C THR A 237 9.86 -24.99 -5.81
N LEU A 238 9.05 -23.96 -5.55
CA LEU A 238 8.47 -23.14 -6.61
C LEU A 238 9.57 -22.45 -7.42
N PRO A 239 9.46 -22.45 -8.77
CA PRO A 239 10.32 -21.62 -9.61
C PRO A 239 10.31 -20.16 -9.14
N ARG A 240 11.43 -19.46 -9.35
CA ARG A 240 11.59 -18.08 -8.85
C ARG A 240 10.42 -17.16 -9.18
N ASP A 241 9.87 -17.25 -10.38
CA ASP A 241 8.86 -16.36 -10.93
C ASP A 241 7.54 -17.10 -11.25
N ALA A 242 7.20 -18.15 -10.49
CA ALA A 242 6.08 -19.05 -10.79
C ALA A 242 4.74 -18.34 -10.85
N LEU A 243 4.42 -17.48 -9.86
CA LEU A 243 3.16 -16.74 -9.80
C LEU A 243 3.04 -15.72 -10.93
N PHE A 244 4.11 -15.03 -11.25
CA PHE A 244 4.12 -14.03 -12.32
C PHE A 244 4.03 -14.69 -13.69
N ARG A 245 4.70 -15.82 -13.90
CA ARG A 245 4.63 -16.58 -15.15
C ARG A 245 3.24 -17.16 -15.37
N GLU A 246 2.63 -17.71 -14.31
CA GLU A 246 1.24 -18.18 -14.36
C GLU A 246 0.29 -17.04 -14.78
N MET A 247 0.45 -15.84 -14.19
CA MET A 247 -0.40 -14.71 -14.52
C MET A 247 -0.21 -14.23 -15.96
N ILE A 248 1.02 -14.22 -16.49
CA ILE A 248 1.32 -13.89 -17.89
C ILE A 248 0.65 -14.90 -18.82
N GLU A 249 0.84 -16.19 -18.58
CA GLU A 249 0.28 -17.25 -19.41
C GLU A 249 -1.26 -17.28 -19.35
N ARG A 250 -1.83 -17.02 -18.18
CA ARG A 250 -3.28 -16.94 -17.97
C ARG A 250 -3.88 -15.80 -18.79
N THR A 251 -3.34 -14.60 -18.61
CA THR A 251 -3.87 -13.39 -19.25
C THR A 251 -3.75 -13.45 -20.78
N ALA A 252 -2.73 -14.14 -21.30
CA ALA A 252 -2.63 -14.41 -22.73
C ALA A 252 -3.76 -15.30 -23.29
N ARG A 253 -4.44 -16.08 -22.44
CA ARG A 253 -5.55 -16.96 -22.83
C ARG A 253 -6.91 -16.34 -22.56
N ARG A 254 -7.08 -15.65 -21.44
CA ARG A 254 -8.35 -15.04 -21.03
C ARG A 254 -8.11 -13.93 -20.00
N PRO A 255 -8.94 -12.92 -19.95
CA PRO A 255 -8.90 -11.92 -18.89
C PRO A 255 -9.22 -12.54 -17.53
N SER A 256 -8.70 -11.91 -16.47
CA SER A 256 -9.05 -12.22 -15.08
C SER A 256 -9.97 -11.13 -14.54
N ARG A 257 -10.94 -11.51 -13.69
CA ARG A 257 -12.01 -10.62 -13.26
C ARG A 257 -12.21 -10.66 -11.76
N TRP A 258 -12.54 -9.49 -11.19
CA TRP A 258 -12.85 -9.31 -9.77
C TRP A 258 -14.03 -8.36 -9.59
N HIS A 259 -14.92 -8.70 -8.68
CA HIS A 259 -16.00 -7.83 -8.23
C HIS A 259 -15.48 -6.85 -7.17
N LEU A 260 -15.78 -5.56 -7.31
CA LEU A 260 -15.54 -4.55 -6.28
C LEU A 260 -16.66 -4.59 -5.26
N ILE A 261 -16.38 -5.15 -4.08
CA ILE A 261 -17.33 -5.23 -2.98
C ILE A 261 -17.03 -4.14 -1.96
N LEU A 262 -18.00 -3.27 -1.71
CA LEU A 262 -17.97 -2.26 -0.66
C LEU A 262 -18.64 -2.84 0.58
N THR A 263 -17.95 -2.83 1.72
CA THR A 263 -18.48 -3.26 3.03
C THR A 263 -18.69 -2.04 3.91
N ILE A 264 -19.91 -1.81 4.36
CA ILE A 264 -20.30 -0.66 5.19
C ILE A 264 -20.11 -1.03 6.66
N ALA A 265 -19.45 -0.16 7.41
CA ALA A 265 -19.21 -0.35 8.84
C ALA A 265 -20.50 -0.38 9.64
N ASN A 266 -20.56 -1.28 10.61
CA ASN A 266 -21.57 -1.28 11.67
C ASN A 266 -21.14 -0.40 12.85
N PRO A 267 -22.07 0.06 13.70
CA PRO A 267 -21.70 0.69 14.97
C PRO A 267 -20.78 -0.20 15.81
N GLY A 268 -19.63 0.35 16.22
CA GLY A 268 -18.62 -0.37 17.00
C GLY A 268 -17.48 -1.00 16.20
N ASP A 269 -17.55 -0.99 14.87
CA ASP A 269 -16.42 -1.44 14.05
C ASP A 269 -15.21 -0.50 14.19
N ARG A 270 -14.02 -1.07 14.20
CA ARG A 270 -12.78 -0.32 14.26
C ARG A 270 -12.46 0.28 12.89
N THR A 271 -12.60 1.61 12.79
CA THR A 271 -12.32 2.37 11.57
C THR A 271 -10.95 3.04 11.56
N ASP A 272 -10.32 3.06 12.74
CA ASP A 272 -9.04 3.70 13.04
C ASP A 272 -7.82 2.74 13.00
N SER A 273 -8.05 1.48 12.68
CA SER A 273 -6.99 0.45 12.72
C SER A 273 -7.16 -0.63 11.65
N ALA A 274 -6.10 -0.83 10.90
CA ALA A 274 -5.99 -1.92 9.92
C ALA A 274 -5.66 -3.29 10.56
N THR A 275 -5.44 -3.36 11.89
CA THR A 275 -5.04 -4.63 12.55
C THR A 275 -6.22 -5.49 12.95
N VAL A 276 -7.45 -4.99 12.80
CA VAL A 276 -8.68 -5.66 13.21
C VAL A 276 -9.61 -5.79 12.02
N ALA A 277 -9.98 -7.03 11.70
CA ALA A 277 -11.04 -7.27 10.72
C ALA A 277 -12.40 -6.87 11.31
N TRP A 278 -13.32 -6.40 10.46
CA TRP A 278 -14.71 -6.27 10.83
C TRP A 278 -15.36 -7.66 10.86
N SER A 279 -16.01 -8.01 11.94
CA SER A 279 -16.58 -9.34 12.17
C SER A 279 -18.11 -9.33 12.17
N GLY A 280 -18.69 -10.46 11.77
CA GLY A 280 -20.13 -10.62 11.68
C GLY A 280 -20.72 -10.11 10.34
N PRO A 281 -22.06 -10.12 10.21
CA PRO A 281 -22.72 -9.71 8.98
C PRO A 281 -22.64 -8.21 8.79
N HIS A 282 -22.29 -7.79 7.57
CA HIS A 282 -22.24 -6.40 7.15
C HIS A 282 -23.08 -6.21 5.89
N ARG A 283 -23.61 -5.02 5.72
CA ARG A 283 -24.16 -4.61 4.44
C ARG A 283 -23.04 -4.48 3.43
N THR A 284 -23.20 -5.13 2.29
CA THR A 284 -22.25 -5.06 1.17
C THR A 284 -22.94 -4.57 -0.09
N ILE A 285 -22.16 -3.93 -0.96
CA ILE A 285 -22.60 -3.46 -2.28
C ILE A 285 -21.57 -3.96 -3.29
N ASP A 286 -22.02 -4.70 -4.30
CA ASP A 286 -21.22 -4.99 -5.50
C ASP A 286 -21.29 -3.77 -6.41
N ALA A 287 -20.19 -3.04 -6.51
CA ALA A 287 -20.12 -1.78 -7.24
C ALA A 287 -19.66 -1.92 -8.70
N GLY A 288 -19.32 -3.13 -9.14
CA GLY A 288 -18.87 -3.38 -10.51
C GLY A 288 -17.72 -4.37 -10.61
N VAL A 289 -17.20 -4.53 -11.82
CA VAL A 289 -16.23 -5.57 -12.16
C VAL A 289 -14.96 -4.97 -12.76
N LEU A 290 -13.81 -5.30 -12.18
CA LEU A 290 -12.50 -5.12 -12.79
C LEU A 290 -12.22 -6.29 -13.73
N THR A 291 -11.91 -6.00 -14.99
CA THR A 291 -11.41 -6.95 -15.97
C THR A 291 -9.96 -6.59 -16.31
N ALA A 292 -9.02 -7.43 -15.90
CA ALA A 292 -7.62 -7.32 -16.31
C ALA A 292 -7.40 -8.18 -17.55
N ASP A 293 -7.20 -7.55 -18.67
CA ASP A 293 -7.09 -8.18 -19.99
C ASP A 293 -5.65 -8.28 -20.48
N LYS A 294 -4.74 -7.55 -19.85
CA LYS A 294 -3.33 -7.53 -20.23
C LYS A 294 -2.42 -7.37 -19.03
N VAL A 295 -1.33 -8.14 -19.04
CA VAL A 295 -0.20 -7.92 -18.12
C VAL A 295 1.09 -7.77 -18.92
N MET A 296 2.04 -7.00 -18.38
CA MET A 296 3.29 -6.73 -19.05
C MET A 296 4.44 -6.45 -18.08
N PRO A 297 5.70 -6.70 -18.51
CA PRO A 297 6.88 -6.34 -17.72
C PRO A 297 6.89 -4.85 -17.36
N GLU A 298 7.38 -4.52 -16.17
CA GLU A 298 7.43 -3.12 -15.69
C GLU A 298 8.27 -2.21 -16.60
N GLU A 299 9.30 -2.73 -17.27
CA GLU A 299 10.18 -1.96 -18.16
C GLU A 299 9.42 -1.25 -19.28
N ILE A 300 8.36 -1.88 -19.78
CA ILE A 300 7.51 -1.35 -20.87
C ILE A 300 6.11 -0.97 -20.40
N GLY A 301 5.78 -1.27 -19.15
CA GLY A 301 4.44 -1.06 -18.60
C GLY A 301 4.27 0.31 -17.93
N ALA A 302 3.10 0.91 -18.11
CA ALA A 302 2.76 2.21 -17.53
C ALA A 302 2.79 2.25 -15.99
N CYS A 303 2.73 1.09 -15.32
CA CYS A 303 2.71 1.03 -13.86
C CYS A 303 4.08 1.29 -13.20
N ARG A 304 5.19 1.13 -13.94
CA ARG A 304 6.54 1.26 -13.37
C ARG A 304 6.74 2.56 -12.62
N ASP A 305 6.38 3.66 -13.26
CA ASP A 305 6.66 5.00 -12.75
C ASP A 305 5.47 5.63 -12.01
N LEU A 306 4.39 4.86 -11.80
CA LEU A 306 3.25 5.30 -11.00
C LEU A 306 3.52 5.16 -9.50
N ASN A 307 3.04 6.16 -8.75
CA ASN A 307 2.93 6.10 -7.29
C ASN A 307 1.49 5.74 -6.91
N PHE A 308 1.27 4.52 -6.43
CA PHE A 308 -0.06 4.06 -6.01
C PHE A 308 -0.38 4.47 -4.57
N ASP A 309 -0.26 5.77 -4.27
CA ASP A 309 -0.58 6.31 -2.95
C ASP A 309 -2.09 6.20 -2.67
N PRO A 310 -2.52 5.37 -1.70
CA PRO A 310 -3.95 5.12 -1.46
C PRO A 310 -4.68 6.31 -0.83
N THR A 311 -4.01 7.42 -0.59
CA THR A 311 -4.63 8.66 -0.12
C THR A 311 -5.03 9.61 -1.25
N ILE A 312 -4.72 9.26 -2.51
CA ILE A 312 -5.21 9.98 -3.69
C ILE A 312 -6.55 9.37 -4.07
N LEU A 313 -7.60 10.11 -3.75
CA LEU A 313 -8.99 9.68 -3.79
C LEU A 313 -9.83 10.67 -4.60
N PRO A 314 -10.87 10.21 -5.33
CA PRO A 314 -11.81 11.09 -5.99
C PRO A 314 -12.77 11.73 -4.97
N ASN A 315 -13.44 12.81 -5.36
CA ASN A 315 -14.53 13.39 -4.59
C ASN A 315 -15.57 12.32 -4.22
N GLY A 316 -16.15 12.43 -3.03
CA GLY A 316 -17.07 11.42 -2.51
C GLY A 316 -16.42 10.26 -1.77
N ILE A 317 -15.09 10.13 -1.83
CA ILE A 317 -14.30 9.19 -1.02
C ILE A 317 -13.29 9.98 -0.20
N GLY A 318 -13.18 9.69 1.09
CA GLY A 318 -12.27 10.37 2.02
C GLY A 318 -11.50 9.39 2.91
N LEU A 319 -10.56 9.92 3.65
CA LEU A 319 -9.75 9.15 4.60
C LEU A 319 -10.54 8.93 5.90
N SER A 320 -10.28 7.82 6.56
CA SER A 320 -10.64 7.61 7.96
C SER A 320 -9.58 8.22 8.90
N ASP A 321 -9.80 8.08 10.18
CA ASP A 321 -8.86 8.46 11.25
C ASP A 321 -7.73 7.43 11.48
N ASP A 322 -7.61 6.41 10.62
CA ASP A 322 -6.51 5.43 10.67
C ASP A 322 -5.17 6.12 10.40
N ARG A 323 -4.34 6.19 11.46
CA ARG A 323 -3.02 6.83 11.41
C ARG A 323 -2.07 6.17 10.41
N LEU A 324 -2.34 4.91 10.04
CA LEU A 324 -1.53 4.21 9.04
C LEU A 324 -1.68 4.82 7.65
N LEU A 325 -2.87 5.33 7.28
CA LEU A 325 -3.10 6.00 5.99
C LEU A 325 -2.16 7.19 5.78
N ALA A 326 -2.10 8.11 6.75
CA ALA A 326 -1.20 9.26 6.68
C ALA A 326 0.28 8.85 6.63
N THR A 327 0.64 7.74 7.31
CA THR A 327 1.97 7.15 7.23
C THR A 327 2.25 6.56 5.86
N ARG A 328 1.28 5.84 5.28
CA ARG A 328 1.41 5.24 3.95
C ARG A 328 1.77 6.31 2.92
N SER A 329 1.03 7.40 2.82
CA SER A 329 1.30 8.49 1.88
C SER A 329 2.74 9.00 1.96
N LYS A 330 3.24 9.28 3.17
CA LYS A 330 4.63 9.75 3.38
C LYS A 330 5.68 8.72 2.93
N VAL A 331 5.40 7.43 3.13
CA VAL A 331 6.31 6.33 2.72
C VAL A 331 6.30 6.16 1.22
N TYR A 332 5.12 6.20 0.59
CA TYR A 332 4.96 6.13 -0.87
C TYR A 332 5.71 7.27 -1.56
N SER A 333 5.56 8.52 -1.06
CA SER A 333 6.30 9.69 -1.58
C SER A 333 7.81 9.50 -1.43
N SER A 334 8.30 9.19 -0.21
CA SER A 334 9.73 8.99 0.05
C SER A 334 10.34 7.84 -0.78
N SER A 335 9.60 6.74 -0.96
CA SER A 335 10.05 5.62 -1.79
C SER A 335 10.07 6.00 -3.27
N PHE A 336 9.08 6.76 -3.73
CA PHE A 336 8.98 7.23 -5.11
C PHE A 336 10.11 8.19 -5.47
N GLU A 337 10.36 9.21 -4.63
CA GLU A 337 11.43 10.20 -4.85
C GLU A 337 12.81 9.54 -4.93
N ARG A 338 13.11 8.60 -4.02
CA ARG A 338 14.38 7.85 -4.05
C ARG A 338 14.52 7.06 -5.35
N ARG A 339 13.49 6.36 -5.75
CA ARG A 339 13.45 5.55 -6.95
C ARG A 339 13.62 6.39 -8.21
N ALA A 340 12.93 7.54 -8.30
CA ALA A 340 13.05 8.47 -9.41
C ALA A 340 14.48 9.04 -9.53
N GLY A 341 15.12 9.35 -8.42
CA GLY A 341 16.52 9.82 -8.39
C GLY A 341 17.57 8.74 -8.73
N GLU A 342 17.20 7.46 -8.68
CA GLU A 342 18.11 6.34 -8.98
C GLU A 342 18.03 5.88 -10.45
N GLY A 343 17.04 6.37 -11.18
CA GLY A 343 16.80 6.01 -12.57
C GLY A 343 15.95 4.74 -12.74
N PRO A 344 15.59 4.41 -13.99
CA PRO A 344 14.76 3.26 -14.30
C PRO A 344 15.51 1.95 -14.04
N HIS A 345 14.76 0.93 -13.64
CA HIS A 345 15.27 -0.43 -13.44
C HIS A 345 14.75 -1.36 -14.55
N PRO A 346 15.45 -2.46 -14.88
CA PRO A 346 14.92 -3.53 -15.72
C PRO A 346 13.78 -4.24 -15.00
N SER A 347 12.90 -4.90 -15.72
CA SER A 347 11.85 -5.71 -15.11
C SER A 347 12.44 -6.83 -14.25
N ALA A 348 11.83 -7.07 -13.09
CA ALA A 348 12.19 -8.20 -12.25
C ALA A 348 11.70 -9.53 -12.85
N VAL A 349 10.60 -9.48 -13.60
CA VAL A 349 9.92 -10.63 -14.24
C VAL A 349 9.51 -10.29 -15.67
N GLY A 350 9.35 -11.31 -16.50
CA GLY A 350 8.87 -11.15 -17.88
C GLY A 350 9.88 -10.49 -18.82
N ASN A 351 11.17 -10.50 -18.52
CA ASN A 351 12.21 -9.85 -19.35
C ASN A 351 12.24 -10.37 -20.81
N ASP A 352 11.86 -11.62 -21.02
CA ASP A 352 11.78 -12.18 -22.37
C ASP A 352 10.65 -11.53 -23.18
N LEU A 353 9.53 -11.22 -22.51
CA LEU A 353 8.40 -10.50 -23.12
C LEU A 353 8.76 -9.04 -23.45
N ALA A 354 9.58 -8.39 -22.62
CA ALA A 354 10.02 -7.03 -22.88
C ALA A 354 10.86 -6.91 -24.15
N LYS A 355 11.42 -8.01 -24.67
CA LYS A 355 12.17 -8.07 -25.91
C LYS A 355 11.31 -8.39 -27.13
N ASP A 356 10.09 -8.91 -26.92
CA ASP A 356 9.16 -9.26 -27.98
C ASP A 356 8.54 -7.99 -28.61
N PRO A 357 8.71 -7.78 -29.94
CA PRO A 357 8.16 -6.62 -30.62
C PRO A 357 6.64 -6.49 -30.50
N SER A 358 5.90 -7.60 -30.55
CA SER A 358 4.44 -7.61 -30.45
C SER A 358 3.94 -7.09 -29.09
N TYR A 359 4.71 -7.35 -28.03
CA TYR A 359 4.42 -6.86 -26.69
C TYR A 359 4.68 -5.36 -26.52
N LYS A 360 5.71 -4.81 -27.23
CA LYS A 360 6.02 -3.38 -27.24
C LYS A 360 4.97 -2.55 -27.95
N GLU A 361 4.46 -3.04 -29.08
CA GLU A 361 3.44 -2.37 -29.88
C GLU A 361 2.12 -2.23 -29.15
N SER A 362 1.77 -3.22 -28.33
CA SER A 362 0.56 -3.24 -27.53
C SER A 362 0.65 -2.45 -26.20
N ALA A 363 1.83 -1.90 -25.87
CA ALA A 363 2.05 -1.10 -24.66
C ALA A 363 1.91 0.42 -24.89
N ARG A 364 1.76 0.84 -26.16
CA ARG A 364 1.50 2.22 -26.60
C ARG A 364 0.02 2.47 -26.72
#